data_a7a28dadcf8f0a495aeb4b6a723cf3bb
#
_entry.id   a7a28dadcf8f0a495aeb4b6a723cf3bb
#
_cell.length_a   1.000
_cell.length_b   1.000
_cell.length_c   1.000
_cell.angle_alpha   90.00
_cell.angle_beta   90.00
_cell.angle_gamma   90.00
#
_symmetry.space_group_name_H-M   'P 1'
#
loop_
_entity.id
_entity.type
_entity.pdbx_description
1 polymer ?
#
loop_
_entity_poly.entity_id
_entity_poly.type
_entity_poly.pdbx_seq_one_letter_code
_entity_poly.pdbx_strand_id
1 'polypeptide(L)'
;MSYAQGYVGATKEIVEMEKAGLDVVWVPEAYSFDGVSAMGYIAAKTEKVTIASGILNVYSRTPALMAMTAAGIDALSEGRCMLGLGASGPQVIEGFHGVPYDAPMTRLRETIEICRNVWLRDDKLQYQGKKYQIPLPPEEG
;
A
#
# COMPACT_ATOMS: atom_id res chain seq x y z
N MET A 1 0.84 6.80 13.62
CA MET A 1 -0.06 5.90 14.38
C MET A 1 0.76 5.14 15.42
N SER A 2 0.34 5.11 16.66
CA SER A 2 1.03 4.33 17.72
C SER A 2 0.40 2.94 17.84
N TYR A 3 1.20 1.90 17.83
CA TYR A 3 0.73 0.52 17.99
C TYR A 3 0.56 0.07 19.46
N ALA A 4 0.92 0.94 20.42
CA ALA A 4 0.89 0.61 21.85
C ALA A 4 -0.51 0.22 22.37
N GLN A 5 -1.58 0.75 21.74
CA GLN A 5 -2.97 0.49 22.10
C GLN A 5 -3.68 -0.46 21.13
N GLY A 6 -2.96 -1.04 20.18
CA GLY A 6 -3.53 -1.81 19.08
C GLY A 6 -4.36 -0.95 18.12
N TYR A 7 -4.86 -1.56 17.02
CA TYR A 7 -5.58 -0.81 15.98
C TYR A 7 -6.89 -0.18 16.46
N VAL A 8 -7.63 -0.87 17.31
CA VAL A 8 -8.94 -0.39 17.79
C VAL A 8 -8.77 0.86 18.65
N GLY A 9 -7.79 0.87 19.55
CA GLY A 9 -7.49 2.04 20.40
C GLY A 9 -7.00 3.22 19.57
N ALA A 10 -6.01 2.98 18.70
CA ALA A 10 -5.46 4.02 17.83
C ALA A 10 -6.51 4.62 16.89
N THR A 11 -7.44 3.81 16.37
CA THR A 11 -8.52 4.32 15.50
C THR A 11 -9.51 5.21 16.26
N LYS A 12 -9.80 4.92 17.53
CA LYS A 12 -10.63 5.83 18.36
C LYS A 12 -9.98 7.21 18.51
N GLU A 13 -8.66 7.25 18.73
CA GLU A 13 -7.92 8.52 18.79
C GLU A 13 -7.96 9.26 17.45
N ILE A 14 -7.82 8.55 16.31
CA ILE A 14 -7.90 9.13 14.97
C ILE A 14 -9.28 9.76 14.73
N VAL A 15 -10.36 9.11 15.14
CA VAL A 15 -11.72 9.66 15.04
C VAL A 15 -11.86 10.98 15.83
N GLU A 16 -11.28 11.06 17.03
CA GLU A 16 -11.31 12.31 17.80
C GLU A 16 -10.40 13.39 17.18
N MET A 17 -9.25 13.02 16.63
CA MET A 17 -8.37 13.94 15.92
C MET A 17 -9.01 14.44 14.62
N GLU A 18 -9.76 13.60 13.90
CA GLU A 18 -10.52 14.00 12.72
C GLU A 18 -11.53 15.09 13.04
N LYS A 19 -12.26 14.97 14.16
CA LYS A 19 -13.18 16.01 14.65
C LYS A 19 -12.46 17.32 14.97
N ALA A 20 -11.19 17.22 15.37
CA ALA A 20 -10.34 18.36 15.65
C ALA A 20 -9.63 18.94 14.40
N GLY A 21 -9.85 18.35 13.21
CA GLY A 21 -9.32 18.85 11.95
C GLY A 21 -8.08 18.15 11.43
N LEU A 22 -7.86 16.88 11.79
CA LEU A 22 -6.77 16.08 11.21
C LEU A 22 -7.01 15.86 9.72
N ASP A 23 -6.06 16.26 8.87
CA ASP A 23 -6.16 16.12 7.42
C ASP A 23 -5.72 14.74 6.91
N VAL A 24 -4.65 14.18 7.47
CA VAL A 24 -4.04 12.93 6.98
C VAL A 24 -3.59 12.05 8.13
N VAL A 25 -3.91 10.77 8.07
CA VAL A 25 -3.33 9.74 8.93
C VAL A 25 -2.38 8.84 8.14
N TRP A 26 -1.14 8.71 8.61
CA TRP A 26 -0.15 7.82 8.02
C TRP A 26 -0.12 6.48 8.76
N VAL A 27 -0.34 5.40 8.01
CA VAL A 27 -0.36 4.02 8.53
C VAL A 27 0.94 3.31 8.14
N PRO A 28 1.85 3.07 9.09
CA PRO A 28 3.10 2.38 8.80
C PRO A 28 2.92 0.86 8.72
N GLU A 29 3.79 0.21 7.95
CA GLU A 29 3.90 -1.25 7.88
C GLU A 29 5.38 -1.65 7.98
N ALA A 30 5.74 -2.38 9.02
CA ALA A 30 7.11 -2.87 9.23
C ALA A 30 7.10 -4.28 9.88
N TYR A 31 7.50 -4.41 11.15
CA TYR A 31 7.59 -5.69 11.86
C TYR A 31 6.36 -6.08 12.67
N SER A 32 5.24 -5.38 12.51
CA SER A 32 4.08 -5.61 13.36
C SER A 32 2.87 -6.07 12.54
N PHE A 33 1.85 -5.27 12.51
CA PHE A 33 0.61 -5.61 11.84
C PHE A 33 0.61 -5.19 10.37
N ASP A 34 -0.20 -5.87 9.56
CA ASP A 34 -0.49 -5.49 8.18
C ASP A 34 -1.14 -4.10 8.09
N GLY A 35 -0.53 -3.23 7.29
CA GLY A 35 -0.99 -1.85 7.14
C GLY A 35 -2.34 -1.73 6.46
N VAL A 36 -2.65 -2.61 5.52
CA VAL A 36 -3.90 -2.59 4.73
C VAL A 36 -5.11 -2.87 5.62
N SER A 37 -5.01 -3.83 6.54
CA SER A 37 -6.05 -4.13 7.52
C SER A 37 -6.38 -2.91 8.38
N ALA A 38 -5.34 -2.18 8.82
CA ALA A 38 -5.52 -0.95 9.58
C ALA A 38 -6.17 0.16 8.74
N MET A 39 -5.69 0.36 7.51
CA MET A 39 -6.26 1.35 6.59
C MET A 39 -7.75 1.09 6.33
N GLY A 40 -8.14 -0.17 6.09
CA GLY A 40 -9.53 -0.55 5.91
C GLY A 40 -10.39 -0.30 7.15
N TYR A 41 -9.87 -0.60 8.34
CA TYR A 41 -10.60 -0.34 9.58
C TYR A 41 -10.76 1.17 9.86
N ILE A 42 -9.73 1.97 9.60
CA ILE A 42 -9.80 3.44 9.72
C ILE A 42 -10.81 4.00 8.70
N ALA A 43 -10.79 3.51 7.45
CA ALA A 43 -11.73 3.93 6.41
C ALA A 43 -13.19 3.76 6.85
N ALA A 44 -13.50 2.63 7.50
CA ALA A 44 -14.84 2.32 7.99
C ALA A 44 -15.26 3.12 9.25
N LYS A 45 -14.34 3.82 9.92
CA LYS A 45 -14.57 4.53 11.18
C LYS A 45 -14.43 6.04 11.07
N THR A 46 -13.97 6.54 9.94
CA THR A 46 -13.71 7.96 9.68
C THR A 46 -14.50 8.45 8.47
N GLU A 47 -14.71 9.75 8.34
CA GLU A 47 -15.52 10.35 7.28
C GLU A 47 -14.75 11.31 6.37
N LYS A 48 -13.67 11.94 6.85
CA LYS A 48 -12.99 13.04 6.17
C LYS A 48 -11.48 12.86 6.02
N VAL A 49 -10.83 12.27 7.03
CA VAL A 49 -9.37 12.16 7.06
C VAL A 49 -8.86 11.34 5.90
N THR A 50 -7.82 11.83 5.22
CA THR A 50 -7.10 11.07 4.20
C THR A 50 -6.32 9.94 4.85
N ILE A 51 -6.43 8.75 4.30
CA ILE A 51 -5.80 7.53 4.82
C ILE A 51 -4.60 7.20 3.94
N ALA A 52 -3.41 7.43 4.45
CA ALA A 52 -2.16 7.25 3.72
C ALA A 52 -1.38 6.04 4.23
N SER A 53 -0.84 5.23 3.33
CA SER A 53 0.19 4.27 3.73
C SER A 53 1.54 4.96 3.90
N GLY A 54 2.21 4.70 5.00
CA GLY A 54 3.50 5.29 5.27
C GLY A 54 4.53 4.29 5.78
N ILE A 55 4.96 3.37 4.99
CA ILE A 55 4.70 3.04 3.57
C ILE A 55 4.19 1.60 3.42
N LEU A 56 3.64 1.22 2.26
CA LEU A 56 3.59 -0.18 1.83
C LEU A 56 4.84 -0.49 1.00
N ASN A 57 5.53 -1.61 1.32
CA ASN A 57 6.75 -1.94 0.62
C ASN A 57 6.46 -2.70 -0.70
N VAL A 58 7.31 -2.47 -1.71
CA VAL A 58 7.13 -3.03 -3.07
C VAL A 58 7.59 -4.49 -3.21
N TYR A 59 8.00 -5.13 -2.13
CA TYR A 59 8.43 -6.54 -2.14
C TYR A 59 7.39 -7.49 -1.57
N SER A 60 6.51 -7.03 -0.68
CA SER A 60 5.53 -7.88 -0.01
C SER A 60 4.24 -8.09 -0.81
N ARG A 61 4.03 -7.30 -1.86
CA ARG A 61 2.83 -7.37 -2.73
C ARG A 61 3.24 -7.27 -4.19
N THR A 62 2.55 -8.01 -5.07
CA THR A 62 2.73 -7.79 -6.51
C THR A 62 2.22 -6.40 -6.91
N PRO A 63 2.74 -5.78 -7.98
CA PRO A 63 2.26 -4.47 -8.42
C PRO A 63 0.75 -4.42 -8.71
N ALA A 64 0.21 -5.48 -9.31
CA ALA A 64 -1.23 -5.59 -9.56
C ALA A 64 -2.04 -5.62 -8.25
N LEU A 65 -1.61 -6.43 -7.26
CA LEU A 65 -2.25 -6.45 -5.95
C LEU A 65 -2.13 -5.10 -5.23
N MET A 66 -0.99 -4.42 -5.36
CA MET A 66 -0.79 -3.08 -4.81
C MET A 66 -1.80 -2.08 -5.37
N ALA A 67 -2.02 -2.10 -6.69
CA ALA A 67 -3.02 -1.25 -7.34
C ALA A 67 -4.46 -1.59 -6.87
N MET A 68 -4.79 -2.88 -6.77
CA MET A 68 -6.08 -3.34 -6.25
C MET A 68 -6.29 -2.94 -4.78
N THR A 69 -5.26 -3.03 -3.96
CA THR A 69 -5.29 -2.60 -2.56
C THR A 69 -5.64 -1.13 -2.44
N ALA A 70 -4.93 -0.26 -3.16
CA ALA A 70 -5.21 1.17 -3.14
C ALA A 70 -6.63 1.49 -3.63
N ALA A 71 -7.05 0.90 -4.73
CA ALA A 71 -8.41 1.07 -5.27
C ALA A 71 -9.49 0.56 -4.29
N GLY A 72 -9.23 -0.55 -3.58
CA GLY A 72 -10.14 -1.09 -2.58
C GLY A 72 -10.29 -0.15 -1.37
N ILE A 73 -9.19 0.36 -0.83
CA ILE A 73 -9.24 1.35 0.27
C ILE A 73 -9.88 2.65 -0.19
N ASP A 74 -9.61 3.09 -1.41
CA ASP A 74 -10.21 4.29 -1.99
C ASP A 74 -11.72 4.17 -2.11
N ALA A 75 -12.20 3.04 -2.62
CA ALA A 75 -13.64 2.74 -2.70
C ALA A 75 -14.30 2.67 -1.31
N LEU A 76 -13.66 2.00 -0.33
CA LEU A 76 -14.18 1.89 1.04
C LEU A 76 -14.21 3.24 1.78
N SER A 77 -13.31 4.14 1.44
CA SER A 77 -13.17 5.44 2.07
C SER A 77 -13.81 6.58 1.28
N GLU A 78 -14.49 6.30 0.16
CA GLU A 78 -15.12 7.31 -0.70
C GLU A 78 -14.09 8.35 -1.23
N GLY A 79 -12.96 7.87 -1.75
CA GLY A 79 -11.95 8.71 -2.39
C GLY A 79 -10.91 9.31 -1.46
N ARG A 80 -10.68 8.74 -0.26
CA ARG A 80 -9.73 9.26 0.73
C ARG A 80 -8.43 8.47 0.85
N CYS A 81 -8.12 7.59 -0.11
CA CYS A 81 -6.89 6.81 -0.08
C CYS A 81 -5.70 7.58 -0.66
N MET A 82 -4.58 7.53 0.03
CA MET A 82 -3.27 7.98 -0.48
C MET A 82 -2.28 6.83 -0.40
N LEU A 83 -1.81 6.35 -1.56
CA LEU A 83 -0.84 5.26 -1.63
C LEU A 83 0.59 5.78 -1.49
N GLY A 84 1.18 5.59 -0.32
CA GLY A 84 2.60 5.80 -0.08
C GLY A 84 3.39 4.49 -0.25
N LEU A 85 4.35 4.49 -1.15
CA LEU A 85 5.19 3.34 -1.50
C LEU A 85 6.65 3.55 -1.12
N GLY A 86 7.34 2.46 -0.84
CA GLY A 86 8.78 2.47 -0.60
C GLY A 86 9.41 1.10 -0.77
N ALA A 87 10.72 1.09 -0.83
CA ALA A 87 11.50 -0.15 -0.96
C ALA A 87 11.83 -0.78 0.40
N SER A 88 11.57 -0.10 1.50
CA SER A 88 12.03 -0.52 2.83
C SER A 88 13.55 -0.72 2.88
N GLY A 89 14.05 -1.69 3.63
CA GLY A 89 15.48 -2.01 3.74
C GLY A 89 15.74 -3.51 3.78
N PRO A 90 16.99 -3.94 3.55
CA PRO A 90 17.36 -5.36 3.53
C PRO A 90 16.94 -6.11 4.81
N GLN A 91 17.05 -5.46 5.97
CA GLN A 91 16.70 -6.07 7.25
C GLN A 91 15.23 -6.49 7.32
N VAL A 92 14.34 -5.68 6.74
CA VAL A 92 12.90 -5.98 6.68
C VAL A 92 12.63 -6.98 5.57
N ILE A 93 13.16 -6.73 4.38
CA ILE A 93 12.79 -7.51 3.18
C ILE A 93 13.44 -8.90 3.21
N GLU A 94 14.76 -8.98 3.44
CA GLU A 94 15.46 -10.27 3.51
C GLU A 94 15.29 -10.93 4.87
N GLY A 95 15.46 -10.14 5.95
CA GLY A 95 15.47 -10.68 7.32
C GLY A 95 14.09 -11.08 7.84
N PHE A 96 13.03 -10.41 7.43
CA PHE A 96 11.67 -10.69 7.91
C PHE A 96 10.77 -11.31 6.86
N HIS A 97 10.75 -10.78 5.63
CA HIS A 97 9.91 -11.32 4.56
C HIS A 97 10.56 -12.49 3.79
N GLY A 98 11.88 -12.69 3.90
CA GLY A 98 12.59 -13.76 3.19
C GLY A 98 12.65 -13.57 1.67
N VAL A 99 12.57 -12.33 1.20
CA VAL A 99 12.60 -11.96 -0.23
C VAL A 99 13.93 -11.26 -0.53
N PRO A 100 14.62 -11.60 -1.62
CA PRO A 100 15.87 -10.91 -2.01
C PRO A 100 15.67 -9.41 -2.20
N TYR A 101 16.53 -8.61 -1.58
CA TYR A 101 16.51 -7.14 -1.73
C TYR A 101 17.34 -6.72 -2.94
N ASP A 102 16.72 -6.74 -4.10
CA ASP A 102 17.37 -6.42 -5.37
C ASP A 102 16.65 -5.27 -6.11
N ALA A 103 17.43 -4.44 -6.79
CA ALA A 103 16.97 -3.37 -7.67
C ALA A 103 15.81 -2.51 -7.08
N PRO A 104 15.93 -1.97 -5.86
CA PRO A 104 14.81 -1.32 -5.16
C PRO A 104 14.20 -0.16 -5.95
N MET A 105 15.01 0.70 -6.55
CA MET A 105 14.51 1.85 -7.32
C MET A 105 13.84 1.43 -8.63
N THR A 106 14.30 0.35 -9.26
CA THR A 106 13.65 -0.20 -10.46
C THR A 106 12.29 -0.77 -10.10
N ARG A 107 12.21 -1.59 -9.04
CA ARG A 107 10.95 -2.16 -8.57
C ARG A 107 9.95 -1.06 -8.18
N LEU A 108 10.40 -0.05 -7.45
CA LEU A 108 9.53 1.06 -7.04
C LEU A 108 8.94 1.79 -8.24
N ARG A 109 9.77 2.17 -9.22
CA ARG A 109 9.33 2.85 -10.43
C ARG A 109 8.35 2.00 -11.22
N GLU A 110 8.70 0.74 -11.49
CA GLU A 110 7.87 -0.17 -12.26
C GLU A 110 6.54 -0.46 -11.54
N THR A 111 6.54 -0.58 -10.21
CA THR A 111 5.30 -0.71 -9.43
C THR A 111 4.40 0.51 -9.59
N ILE A 112 4.95 1.72 -9.55
CA ILE A 112 4.16 2.95 -9.74
C ILE A 112 3.54 2.99 -11.15
N GLU A 113 4.32 2.66 -12.16
CA GLU A 113 3.86 2.62 -13.56
C GLU A 113 2.75 1.60 -13.74
N ILE A 114 2.91 0.40 -13.21
CA ILE A 114 1.89 -0.66 -13.27
C ILE A 114 0.62 -0.24 -12.52
N CYS A 115 0.73 0.32 -11.32
CA CYS A 115 -0.43 0.82 -10.57
C CYS A 115 -1.23 1.83 -11.40
N ARG A 116 -0.55 2.79 -12.01
CA ARG A 116 -1.20 3.80 -12.87
C ARG A 116 -1.91 3.16 -14.06
N ASN A 117 -1.29 2.19 -14.74
CA ASN A 117 -1.90 1.47 -15.85
C ASN A 117 -3.15 0.69 -15.39
N VAL A 118 -3.10 0.04 -14.23
CA VAL A 118 -4.26 -0.66 -13.66
C VAL A 118 -5.43 0.30 -13.40
N TRP A 119 -5.16 1.50 -12.91
CA TRP A 119 -6.22 2.47 -12.59
C TRP A 119 -6.81 3.16 -13.82
N LEU A 120 -6.02 3.35 -14.89
CA LEU A 120 -6.51 3.95 -16.15
C LEU A 120 -7.55 3.06 -16.83
N ARG A 121 -7.38 1.74 -16.78
CA ARG A 121 -8.31 0.73 -17.36
C ARG A 121 -8.61 0.89 -18.86
N ASP A 122 -7.69 1.48 -19.60
CA ASP A 122 -7.88 1.71 -21.05
C ASP A 122 -7.80 0.41 -21.85
N ASP A 123 -6.94 -0.53 -21.41
CA ASP A 123 -6.71 -1.83 -22.04
C ASP A 123 -6.41 -2.93 -21.02
N LYS A 124 -6.24 -4.18 -21.49
CA LYS A 124 -5.68 -5.27 -20.68
C LYS A 124 -4.30 -4.87 -20.19
N LEU A 125 -4.04 -5.11 -18.91
CA LEU A 125 -2.74 -4.81 -18.32
C LEU A 125 -1.62 -5.53 -19.09
N GLN A 126 -0.74 -4.74 -19.66
CA GLN A 126 0.52 -5.19 -20.28
C GLN A 126 1.67 -4.32 -19.75
N TYR A 127 2.77 -4.96 -19.40
CA TYR A 127 3.95 -4.27 -18.92
C TYR A 127 5.21 -5.08 -19.23
N GLN A 128 6.22 -4.44 -19.78
CA GLN A 128 7.50 -5.04 -20.13
C GLN A 128 8.62 -4.25 -19.45
N GLY A 129 8.86 -4.58 -18.18
CA GLY A 129 9.90 -3.97 -17.36
C GLY A 129 11.14 -4.85 -17.21
N LYS A 130 12.08 -4.37 -16.41
CA LYS A 130 13.30 -5.14 -16.05
C LYS A 130 13.02 -6.14 -14.92
N LYS A 131 12.05 -5.85 -14.05
CA LYS A 131 11.69 -6.66 -12.88
C LYS A 131 10.29 -7.25 -12.96
N TYR A 132 9.41 -6.65 -13.72
CA TYR A 132 8.06 -7.14 -13.91
C TYR A 132 7.73 -7.28 -15.39
N GLN A 133 7.17 -8.44 -15.77
CA GLN A 133 6.62 -8.72 -17.09
C GLN A 133 5.18 -9.19 -16.90
N ILE A 134 4.24 -8.53 -17.57
CA ILE A 134 2.81 -8.83 -17.43
C ILE A 134 2.17 -8.78 -18.83
N PRO A 135 1.57 -9.87 -19.36
CA PRO A 135 1.64 -11.23 -18.78
C PRO A 135 3.08 -11.81 -18.87
N LEU A 136 3.30 -12.88 -18.13
CA LEU A 136 4.52 -13.67 -18.31
C LEU A 136 4.57 -14.26 -19.74
N PRO A 137 5.77 -14.55 -20.28
CA PRO A 137 5.90 -15.32 -21.51
C PRO A 137 5.11 -16.64 -21.46
N PRO A 138 4.60 -17.15 -22.59
CA PRO A 138 3.79 -18.38 -22.61
C PRO A 138 4.47 -19.63 -22.01
N GLU A 139 5.78 -19.66 -22.01
CA GLU A 139 6.55 -20.78 -21.42
C GLU A 139 6.63 -20.73 -19.88
N GLU A 140 6.25 -19.59 -19.29
CA GLU A 140 6.37 -19.34 -17.85
C GLU A 140 5.01 -19.04 -17.17
N GLY A 141 3.94 -18.95 -17.96
CA GLY A 141 2.59 -18.54 -17.50
C GLY A 141 1.54 -19.64 -17.54
#